data_3fe250f669c6621f44f7b3b57fd60daf
#
_entry.id   3fe250f669c6621f44f7b3b57fd60daf
#
_cell.length_a   1.000
_cell.length_b   1.000
_cell.length_c   1.000
_cell.angle_alpha   90.00
_cell.angle_beta   90.00
_cell.angle_gamma   90.00
#
_symmetry.space_group_name_H-M   'P 1'
#
loop_
_entity.id
_entity.type
_entity.pdbx_description
1 polymer ?
#
loop_
_entity_poly.entity_id
_entity_poly.type
_entity_poly.pdbx_seq_one_letter_code
_entity_poly.pdbx_strand_id
1 'polypeptide(L)'
;MNIMKILIIIGLLFFAFYNPQDPEDKTSVEEKKEVAVQPEPKPVPARKRFFTTRNVPAVNNFDTKDAYGQIISRCRTPQLDNQRMTNAHESTHFIHSQLRNDDVLSRRVKTFPGAFYIFPDKSFHIEQPKFLRKEIERYIPASLRFSRFNTYFGRNKSWAEYPLYIIDEFVAYINGSIVALDDHKNGQRVDSLDPMVGPIEFAVYSVATCMAIKDLDPEYWNNQEFQDFMYDTMKKSESIFKAGRNIYPYKNQEEILTNLKTSPDAENIRAFMKEHFDSFFLSID
;
A
#
# COMPACT_ATOMS: atom_id res chain seq x y z
N MET A 1 -0.78 -9.71 -30.94
CA MET A 1 0.11 -10.21 -29.87
C MET A 1 -0.55 -9.81 -28.57
N ASN A 2 -1.05 -10.79 -27.81
CA ASN A 2 -2.00 -10.57 -26.71
C ASN A 2 -1.31 -9.87 -25.52
N ILE A 3 -1.85 -8.72 -25.10
CA ILE A 3 -1.43 -7.93 -23.92
C ILE A 3 -1.36 -8.79 -22.64
N MET A 4 -2.16 -9.86 -22.57
CA MET A 4 -2.22 -10.80 -21.45
C MET A 4 -0.94 -11.63 -21.24
N LYS A 5 -0.07 -11.80 -22.27
CA LYS A 5 1.19 -12.55 -22.15
C LYS A 5 2.35 -11.73 -21.57
N ILE A 6 2.25 -10.41 -21.54
CA ILE A 6 3.31 -9.51 -21.05
C ILE A 6 3.29 -9.42 -19.52
N LEU A 7 2.14 -9.62 -18.88
CA LEU A 7 2.01 -9.56 -17.40
C LEU A 7 2.64 -10.76 -16.67
N ILE A 8 2.76 -11.92 -17.32
CA ILE A 8 3.26 -13.16 -16.69
C ILE A 8 4.80 -13.17 -16.52
N ILE A 9 5.54 -12.36 -17.30
CA ILE A 9 7.02 -12.40 -17.32
C ILE A 9 7.65 -11.50 -16.22
N ILE A 10 6.90 -10.58 -15.62
CA ILE A 10 7.45 -9.60 -14.67
C ILE A 10 7.51 -10.13 -13.22
N GLY A 11 6.70 -11.12 -12.87
CA GLY A 11 6.66 -11.70 -11.51
C GLY A 11 7.80 -12.66 -11.15
N LEU A 12 8.54 -13.19 -12.12
CA LEU A 12 9.48 -14.31 -11.91
C LEU A 12 10.97 -13.96 -11.80
N LEU A 13 11.36 -12.67 -11.83
CA LEU A 13 12.79 -12.27 -11.92
C LEU A 13 13.38 -11.62 -10.65
N PHE A 14 12.74 -11.70 -9.48
CA PHE A 14 13.15 -10.91 -8.30
C PHE A 14 13.69 -11.69 -7.08
N PHE A 15 14.31 -12.85 -7.28
CA PHE A 15 15.01 -13.54 -6.19
C PHE A 15 16.50 -13.79 -6.52
N ALA A 16 17.31 -12.75 -6.72
CA ALA A 16 18.77 -12.90 -6.60
C ALA A 16 19.48 -11.56 -6.43
N PHE A 17 20.43 -11.56 -5.49
CA PHE A 17 21.50 -10.59 -5.23
C PHE A 17 21.21 -9.45 -4.24
N TYR A 18 21.50 -9.74 -3.00
CA TYR A 18 21.85 -8.77 -1.97
C TYR A 18 23.28 -9.01 -1.48
N ASN A 19 24.13 -7.97 -1.49
CA ASN A 19 25.43 -7.95 -0.85
C ASN A 19 25.59 -6.62 -0.11
N PRO A 20 25.77 -6.62 1.22
CA PRO A 20 25.93 -5.39 1.99
C PRO A 20 27.42 -5.00 2.11
N GLN A 21 27.72 -3.70 1.92
CA GLN A 21 28.98 -3.09 2.42
C GLN A 21 28.63 -1.96 3.37
N ASP A 22 29.25 -1.98 4.56
CA ASP A 22 29.19 -0.97 5.60
C ASP A 22 30.00 0.27 5.23
N PRO A 23 29.58 1.46 5.63
CA PRO A 23 30.51 2.59 5.84
C PRO A 23 30.53 3.10 7.26
N GLU A 24 31.72 3.58 7.62
CA GLU A 24 32.25 3.97 8.89
C GLU A 24 31.59 5.20 9.56
N ASP A 25 31.67 5.18 10.87
CA ASP A 25 31.33 6.14 11.92
C ASP A 25 32.05 7.50 11.81
N LYS A 26 31.28 8.60 11.97
CA LYS A 26 31.80 9.92 12.38
C LYS A 26 30.83 10.63 13.32
N THR A 27 31.17 10.65 14.59
CA THR A 27 30.56 11.44 15.66
C THR A 27 30.78 12.94 15.48
N SER A 28 29.74 13.74 15.56
CA SER A 28 29.78 15.17 15.81
C SER A 28 28.76 15.58 16.89
N VAL A 29 29.22 16.34 17.86
CA VAL A 29 28.48 16.84 19.01
C VAL A 29 27.71 18.09 18.61
N GLU A 30 26.38 18.13 18.83
CA GLU A 30 25.57 19.32 18.66
C GLU A 30 24.84 19.79 19.91
N GLU A 31 24.81 21.11 20.04
CA GLU A 31 24.29 21.94 21.13
C GLU A 31 22.75 21.93 21.17
N LYS A 32 22.15 21.74 22.34
CA LYS A 32 20.68 21.75 22.56
C LYS A 32 20.13 23.16 22.54
N LYS A 33 19.27 23.46 21.56
CA LYS A 33 18.32 24.60 21.60
C LYS A 33 16.98 24.14 22.16
N GLU A 34 16.51 24.85 23.18
CA GLU A 34 15.21 24.68 23.82
C GLU A 34 14.09 25.08 22.85
N VAL A 35 13.21 24.12 22.53
CA VAL A 35 12.09 24.33 21.61
C VAL A 35 10.82 24.60 22.43
N ALA A 36 10.18 25.74 22.19
CA ALA A 36 8.92 26.11 22.80
C ALA A 36 7.81 25.12 22.43
N VAL A 37 7.17 24.54 23.45
CA VAL A 37 6.04 23.59 23.29
C VAL A 37 4.82 24.34 22.79
N GLN A 38 4.40 24.06 21.57
CA GLN A 38 3.10 24.53 21.05
C GLN A 38 1.95 23.74 21.71
N PRO A 39 0.80 24.39 22.03
CA PRO A 39 -0.34 23.72 22.64
C PRO A 39 -0.90 22.65 21.68
N GLU A 40 -1.21 21.46 22.23
CA GLU A 40 -1.82 20.36 21.47
C GLU A 40 -3.12 20.81 20.77
N PRO A 41 -3.29 20.48 19.49
CA PRO A 41 -4.52 20.78 18.77
C PRO A 41 -5.69 20.02 19.42
N LYS A 42 -6.80 20.74 19.68
CA LYS A 42 -8.02 20.13 20.22
C LYS A 42 -8.50 19.00 19.31
N PRO A 43 -8.93 17.86 19.87
CA PRO A 43 -9.41 16.74 19.06
C PRO A 43 -10.58 17.19 18.17
N VAL A 44 -10.39 17.06 16.85
CA VAL A 44 -11.47 17.27 15.89
C VAL A 44 -12.49 16.15 16.08
N PRO A 45 -13.80 16.45 16.18
CA PRO A 45 -14.80 15.40 16.33
C PRO A 45 -14.71 14.40 15.19
N ALA A 46 -14.73 13.10 15.51
CA ALA A 46 -14.60 12.02 14.56
C ALA A 46 -15.69 12.15 13.47
N ARG A 47 -15.31 12.55 12.27
CA ARG A 47 -16.20 12.65 11.13
C ARG A 47 -16.60 11.24 10.69
N LYS A 48 -17.89 11.02 10.44
CA LYS A 48 -18.34 9.78 9.80
C LYS A 48 -17.78 9.74 8.37
N ARG A 49 -16.85 8.80 8.11
CA ARG A 49 -16.22 8.61 6.82
C ARG A 49 -17.10 7.70 5.97
N PHE A 50 -17.21 8.02 4.69
CA PHE A 50 -18.03 7.25 3.76
C PHE A 50 -17.47 7.37 2.34
N PHE A 51 -17.38 6.24 1.63
CA PHE A 51 -17.14 6.18 0.19
C PHE A 51 -18.00 5.08 -0.43
N THR A 52 -18.37 5.28 -1.69
CA THR A 52 -19.24 4.37 -2.42
C THR A 52 -18.50 3.09 -2.78
N THR A 53 -19.04 1.94 -2.41
CA THR A 53 -18.47 0.64 -2.74
C THR A 53 -19.39 -0.18 -3.62
N ARG A 54 -18.81 -1.11 -4.40
CA ARG A 54 -19.54 -2.12 -5.16
C ARG A 54 -19.20 -3.50 -4.62
N ASN A 55 -20.17 -4.44 -4.76
CA ASN A 55 -19.91 -5.85 -4.42
C ASN A 55 -19.00 -6.49 -5.47
N VAL A 56 -18.07 -7.32 -5.02
CA VAL A 56 -17.22 -8.17 -5.85
C VAL A 56 -17.64 -9.61 -5.59
N PRO A 57 -18.50 -10.20 -6.46
CA PRO A 57 -18.98 -11.56 -6.27
C PRO A 57 -17.87 -12.59 -6.47
N ALA A 58 -18.02 -13.76 -5.86
CA ALA A 58 -17.21 -14.91 -6.22
C ALA A 58 -17.49 -15.31 -7.68
N VAL A 59 -16.44 -15.64 -8.44
CA VAL A 59 -16.49 -16.00 -9.85
C VAL A 59 -16.05 -17.45 -10.12
N ASN A 60 -15.63 -18.15 -9.07
CA ASN A 60 -15.27 -19.56 -9.10
C ASN A 60 -15.66 -20.26 -7.77
N ASN A 61 -15.47 -21.58 -7.70
CA ASN A 61 -15.94 -22.43 -6.60
C ASN A 61 -14.86 -22.71 -5.54
N PHE A 62 -13.89 -21.83 -5.35
CA PHE A 62 -12.94 -21.99 -4.24
C PHE A 62 -13.64 -21.90 -2.89
N ASP A 63 -13.17 -22.70 -1.92
CA ASP A 63 -13.67 -22.66 -0.55
C ASP A 63 -13.37 -21.28 0.08
N THR A 64 -14.39 -20.62 0.59
CA THR A 64 -14.31 -19.27 1.16
C THR A 64 -14.24 -19.23 2.68
N LYS A 65 -13.86 -20.35 3.32
CA LYS A 65 -13.78 -20.45 4.79
C LYS A 65 -12.64 -19.61 5.38
N ASP A 66 -11.57 -19.42 4.62
CA ASP A 66 -10.42 -18.62 5.01
C ASP A 66 -10.22 -17.40 4.12
N ALA A 67 -9.31 -16.49 4.51
CA ALA A 67 -9.04 -15.27 3.78
C ALA A 67 -8.48 -15.54 2.38
N TYR A 68 -7.65 -16.55 2.22
CA TYR A 68 -7.10 -16.96 0.93
C TYR A 68 -8.19 -17.36 -0.05
N GLY A 69 -9.03 -18.31 0.34
CA GLY A 69 -10.14 -18.77 -0.50
C GLY A 69 -11.12 -17.66 -0.84
N GLN A 70 -11.37 -16.72 0.08
CA GLN A 70 -12.19 -15.55 -0.18
C GLN A 70 -11.62 -14.66 -1.28
N ILE A 71 -10.31 -14.42 -1.32
CA ILE A 71 -9.64 -13.63 -2.38
C ILE A 71 -9.65 -14.42 -3.69
N ILE A 72 -9.17 -15.67 -3.66
CA ILE A 72 -9.02 -16.50 -4.85
C ILE A 72 -10.36 -16.74 -5.54
N SER A 73 -11.44 -16.92 -4.78
CA SER A 73 -12.78 -17.12 -5.34
C SER A 73 -13.26 -15.96 -6.21
N ARG A 74 -12.73 -14.75 -6.03
CA ARG A 74 -13.09 -13.54 -6.79
C ARG A 74 -12.19 -13.25 -7.98
N CYS A 75 -11.07 -13.97 -8.09
CA CYS A 75 -10.13 -13.83 -9.19
C CYS A 75 -10.51 -14.76 -10.35
N ARG A 76 -10.72 -14.23 -11.57
CA ARG A 76 -11.05 -15.06 -12.76
C ARG A 76 -9.89 -15.97 -13.18
N THR A 77 -8.65 -15.52 -12.92
CA THR A 77 -7.43 -16.23 -13.31
C THR A 77 -6.42 -16.24 -12.17
N PRO A 78 -6.72 -16.95 -11.05
CA PRO A 78 -5.83 -16.93 -9.89
C PRO A 78 -4.51 -17.66 -10.20
N GLN A 79 -3.41 -17.17 -9.60
CA GLN A 79 -2.19 -17.97 -9.49
C GLN A 79 -2.36 -18.97 -8.34
N LEU A 80 -1.96 -20.21 -8.58
CA LEU A 80 -2.15 -21.32 -7.64
C LEU A 80 -0.85 -22.12 -7.54
N ASP A 81 0.11 -21.59 -6.81
CA ASP A 81 1.29 -22.33 -6.37
C ASP A 81 1.23 -22.52 -4.84
N ASN A 82 2.35 -22.91 -4.22
CA ASN A 82 2.41 -23.16 -2.79
C ASN A 82 2.60 -21.89 -1.94
N GLN A 83 2.49 -20.68 -2.52
CA GLN A 83 2.75 -19.40 -1.85
C GLN A 83 1.46 -18.62 -1.65
N ARG A 84 0.64 -19.01 -0.69
CA ARG A 84 -0.71 -18.47 -0.48
C ARG A 84 -0.73 -16.94 -0.31
N MET A 85 0.18 -16.37 0.48
CA MET A 85 0.28 -14.92 0.66
C MET A 85 0.60 -14.21 -0.68
N THR A 86 1.60 -14.69 -1.42
CA THR A 86 1.99 -14.15 -2.73
C THR A 86 0.86 -14.30 -3.74
N ASN A 87 0.22 -15.48 -3.77
CA ASN A 87 -0.92 -15.70 -4.66
C ASN A 87 -2.10 -14.79 -4.36
N ALA A 88 -2.37 -14.48 -3.09
CA ALA A 88 -3.41 -13.53 -2.71
C ALA A 88 -3.05 -12.09 -3.14
N HIS A 89 -1.78 -11.69 -3.01
CA HIS A 89 -1.27 -10.41 -3.50
C HIS A 89 -1.46 -10.31 -5.02
N GLU A 90 -0.94 -11.26 -5.79
CA GLU A 90 -1.04 -11.28 -7.25
C GLU A 90 -2.51 -11.38 -7.74
N SER A 91 -3.32 -12.22 -7.07
CA SER A 91 -4.74 -12.33 -7.39
C SER A 91 -5.49 -11.03 -7.11
N THR A 92 -5.06 -10.23 -6.14
CA THR A 92 -5.61 -8.90 -5.89
C THR A 92 -5.38 -7.98 -7.11
N HIS A 93 -4.17 -7.97 -7.70
CA HIS A 93 -3.90 -7.24 -8.94
C HIS A 93 -4.77 -7.72 -10.11
N PHE A 94 -4.98 -9.03 -10.23
CA PHE A 94 -5.89 -9.56 -11.25
C PHE A 94 -7.34 -9.13 -11.03
N ILE A 95 -7.82 -9.12 -9.78
CA ILE A 95 -9.15 -8.60 -9.44
C ILE A 95 -9.26 -7.12 -9.80
N HIS A 96 -8.27 -6.29 -9.42
CA HIS A 96 -8.22 -4.87 -9.80
C HIS A 96 -8.29 -4.69 -11.32
N SER A 97 -7.52 -5.49 -12.08
CA SER A 97 -7.56 -5.47 -13.55
C SER A 97 -8.92 -5.87 -14.11
N GLN A 98 -9.57 -6.90 -13.53
CA GLN A 98 -10.91 -7.32 -13.91
C GLN A 98 -11.93 -6.19 -13.71
N LEU A 99 -11.89 -5.54 -12.53
CA LEU A 99 -12.80 -4.45 -12.18
C LEU A 99 -12.63 -3.25 -13.12
N ARG A 100 -11.38 -2.86 -13.41
CA ARG A 100 -11.07 -1.80 -14.38
C ARG A 100 -11.59 -2.11 -15.78
N ASN A 101 -11.37 -3.35 -16.26
CA ASN A 101 -11.83 -3.78 -17.56
C ASN A 101 -13.37 -3.81 -17.64
N ASP A 102 -14.05 -4.27 -16.60
CA ASP A 102 -15.50 -4.28 -16.54
C ASP A 102 -16.09 -2.86 -16.57
N ASP A 103 -15.42 -1.87 -15.95
CA ASP A 103 -15.82 -0.46 -16.01
C ASP A 103 -15.63 0.14 -17.40
N VAL A 104 -14.51 -0.14 -18.06
CA VAL A 104 -14.25 0.31 -19.44
C VAL A 104 -15.26 -0.33 -20.43
N LEU A 105 -15.45 -1.64 -20.35
CA LEU A 105 -16.37 -2.37 -21.22
C LEU A 105 -17.83 -1.94 -21.03
N SER A 106 -18.22 -1.63 -19.80
CA SER A 106 -19.56 -1.10 -19.48
C SER A 106 -19.72 0.38 -19.77
N ARG A 107 -18.70 1.05 -20.32
CA ARG A 107 -18.67 2.51 -20.59
C ARG A 107 -19.00 3.38 -19.38
N ARG A 108 -18.71 2.88 -18.17
CA ARG A 108 -18.92 3.65 -16.92
C ARG A 108 -17.90 4.77 -16.76
N VAL A 109 -16.73 4.62 -17.40
CA VAL A 109 -15.63 5.59 -17.36
C VAL A 109 -15.10 5.84 -18.77
N LYS A 110 -14.56 7.04 -19.00
CA LYS A 110 -13.97 7.43 -20.30
C LYS A 110 -12.46 7.18 -20.33
N THR A 111 -11.82 7.19 -19.19
CA THR A 111 -10.39 6.99 -18.99
C THR A 111 -10.13 5.68 -18.25
N PHE A 112 -8.89 5.20 -18.23
CA PHE A 112 -8.53 3.99 -17.48
C PHE A 112 -8.65 4.26 -15.96
N PRO A 113 -9.59 3.64 -15.24
CA PRO A 113 -9.87 3.98 -13.84
C PRO A 113 -8.88 3.36 -12.87
N GLY A 114 -8.86 3.87 -11.64
CA GLY A 114 -8.46 3.12 -10.46
C GLY A 114 -9.63 2.23 -10.01
N ALA A 115 -9.37 0.97 -9.73
CA ALA A 115 -10.35 0.07 -9.14
C ALA A 115 -9.64 -0.82 -8.13
N PHE A 116 -10.10 -0.79 -6.87
CA PHE A 116 -9.42 -1.39 -5.74
C PHE A 116 -10.35 -2.40 -5.05
N TYR A 117 -9.90 -3.63 -4.95
CA TYR A 117 -10.61 -4.67 -4.22
C TYR A 117 -10.36 -4.51 -2.72
N ILE A 118 -11.43 -4.33 -1.97
CA ILE A 118 -11.44 -4.20 -0.52
C ILE A 118 -11.96 -5.51 0.07
N PHE A 119 -11.04 -6.26 0.69
CA PHE A 119 -11.39 -7.51 1.37
C PHE A 119 -12.51 -7.28 2.42
N PRO A 120 -13.55 -8.15 2.53
CA PRO A 120 -13.62 -9.45 1.85
C PRO A 120 -14.30 -9.42 0.46
N ASP A 121 -15.16 -8.47 0.13
CA ASP A 121 -16.07 -8.57 -1.02
C ASP A 121 -16.49 -7.23 -1.64
N LYS A 122 -15.76 -6.15 -1.33
CA LYS A 122 -16.08 -4.81 -1.86
C LYS A 122 -15.03 -4.33 -2.84
N SER A 123 -15.38 -3.31 -3.60
CA SER A 123 -14.42 -2.53 -4.39
C SER A 123 -14.76 -1.04 -4.36
N PHE A 124 -13.71 -0.22 -4.48
CA PHE A 124 -13.79 1.22 -4.70
C PHE A 124 -13.29 1.56 -6.09
N HIS A 125 -13.96 2.47 -6.78
CA HIS A 125 -13.69 2.84 -8.17
C HIS A 125 -13.56 4.36 -8.27
N ILE A 126 -12.51 4.83 -8.96
CA ILE A 126 -12.22 6.26 -9.11
C ILE A 126 -11.37 6.48 -10.38
N GLU A 127 -11.40 7.66 -10.96
CA GLU A 127 -10.51 8.04 -12.06
C GLU A 127 -9.07 8.26 -11.58
N GLN A 128 -8.09 8.26 -12.52
CA GLN A 128 -6.71 8.59 -12.20
C GLN A 128 -6.53 10.11 -12.02
N PRO A 129 -5.68 10.58 -11.10
CA PRO A 129 -5.27 11.97 -11.05
C PRO A 129 -4.40 12.34 -12.27
N LYS A 130 -4.34 13.65 -12.59
CA LYS A 130 -3.79 14.17 -13.86
C LYS A 130 -2.29 14.49 -13.77
N PHE A 131 -1.46 13.53 -13.35
CA PHE A 131 0.00 13.64 -13.37
C PHE A 131 0.65 12.27 -13.57
N LEU A 132 1.97 12.22 -13.72
CA LEU A 132 2.70 10.97 -13.93
C LEU A 132 3.18 10.40 -12.61
N ARG A 133 3.15 9.07 -12.45
CA ARG A 133 3.62 8.36 -11.25
C ARG A 133 5.02 8.78 -10.78
N LYS A 134 5.95 9.08 -11.71
CA LYS A 134 7.30 9.53 -11.37
C LYS A 134 7.34 10.79 -10.51
N GLU A 135 6.30 11.64 -10.58
CA GLU A 135 6.23 12.86 -9.79
C GLU A 135 6.07 12.58 -8.28
N ILE A 136 5.61 11.36 -7.91
CA ILE A 136 5.48 10.93 -6.51
C ILE A 136 6.87 10.80 -5.85
N GLU A 137 7.90 10.44 -6.62
CA GLU A 137 9.24 10.14 -6.11
C GLU A 137 9.83 11.27 -5.24
N ARG A 138 9.58 12.53 -5.62
CA ARG A 138 10.09 13.71 -4.89
C ARG A 138 9.47 13.90 -3.50
N TYR A 139 8.33 13.25 -3.23
CA TYR A 139 7.66 13.28 -1.93
C TYR A 139 8.11 12.15 -1.00
N ILE A 140 8.91 11.20 -1.49
CA ILE A 140 9.41 10.08 -0.68
C ILE A 140 10.80 10.46 -0.13
N PRO A 141 10.93 10.67 1.19
CA PRO A 141 12.21 10.97 1.83
C PRO A 141 13.28 9.91 1.55
N ALA A 142 14.54 10.31 1.48
CA ALA A 142 15.65 9.38 1.23
C ALA A 142 15.74 8.28 2.31
N SER A 143 15.50 8.63 3.58
CA SER A 143 15.45 7.70 4.71
C SER A 143 14.32 6.66 4.65
N LEU A 144 13.34 6.85 3.76
CA LEU A 144 12.18 5.96 3.57
C LEU A 144 12.18 5.26 2.21
N ARG A 145 13.31 5.29 1.48
CA ARG A 145 13.51 4.59 0.20
C ARG A 145 14.13 3.22 0.45
N PHE A 146 13.32 2.24 0.80
CA PHE A 146 13.74 0.87 1.05
C PHE A 146 13.82 0.01 -0.23
N SER A 147 13.93 -1.30 -0.09
CA SER A 147 14.21 -2.22 -1.20
C SER A 147 13.21 -2.14 -2.35
N ARG A 148 11.92 -1.92 -2.05
CA ARG A 148 10.85 -1.82 -3.04
C ARG A 148 10.82 -0.48 -3.78
N PHE A 149 11.46 0.58 -3.24
CA PHE A 149 11.53 1.88 -3.90
C PHE A 149 12.08 1.78 -5.33
N ASN A 150 13.23 1.14 -5.51
CA ASN A 150 13.84 1.00 -6.83
C ASN A 150 12.97 0.17 -7.79
N THR A 151 12.23 -0.80 -7.29
CA THR A 151 11.32 -1.61 -8.09
C THR A 151 10.18 -0.77 -8.64
N TYR A 152 9.55 0.05 -7.80
CA TYR A 152 8.30 0.73 -8.15
C TYR A 152 8.51 2.13 -8.70
N PHE A 153 9.62 2.80 -8.41
CA PHE A 153 9.93 4.15 -8.90
C PHE A 153 11.11 4.19 -9.87
N GLY A 154 12.17 3.39 -9.65
CA GLY A 154 13.40 3.46 -10.44
C GLY A 154 13.38 2.63 -11.72
N ARG A 155 12.97 1.37 -11.67
CA ARG A 155 13.14 0.40 -12.77
C ARG A 155 11.87 0.13 -13.57
N ASN A 156 10.73 0.16 -12.94
CA ASN A 156 9.48 -0.20 -13.59
C ASN A 156 8.88 1.00 -14.33
N LYS A 157 8.97 0.98 -15.66
CA LYS A 157 8.33 1.96 -16.54
C LYS A 157 6.89 1.60 -16.90
N SER A 158 6.46 0.37 -16.62
CA SER A 158 5.05 -0.03 -16.73
C SER A 158 4.23 0.80 -15.75
N TRP A 159 3.00 1.16 -16.14
CA TRP A 159 2.12 1.97 -15.30
C TRP A 159 2.62 3.40 -14.99
N ALA A 160 3.56 3.94 -15.80
CA ALA A 160 4.13 5.28 -15.58
C ALA A 160 3.06 6.39 -15.61
N GLU A 161 1.98 6.19 -16.37
CA GLU A 161 0.86 7.12 -16.54
C GLU A 161 -0.24 6.97 -15.48
N TYR A 162 -0.06 6.03 -14.53
CA TYR A 162 -1.08 5.69 -13.52
C TYR A 162 -0.55 5.92 -12.10
N PRO A 163 -0.71 7.12 -11.54
CA PRO A 163 -0.24 7.43 -10.18
C PRO A 163 -0.84 6.51 -9.11
N LEU A 164 -2.11 6.11 -9.28
CA LEU A 164 -2.79 5.20 -8.34
C LEU A 164 -2.30 3.75 -8.40
N TYR A 165 -1.32 3.42 -9.26
CA TYR A 165 -0.64 2.12 -9.23
C TYR A 165 0.02 1.84 -7.86
N ILE A 166 0.51 2.87 -7.18
CA ILE A 166 1.07 2.74 -5.82
C ILE A 166 -0.01 2.31 -4.82
N ILE A 167 -1.24 2.80 -5.00
CA ILE A 167 -2.39 2.39 -4.16
C ILE A 167 -2.86 0.96 -4.52
N ASP A 168 -2.75 0.57 -5.79
CA ASP A 168 -3.01 -0.80 -6.25
C ASP A 168 -2.09 -1.79 -5.52
N GLU A 169 -0.80 -1.52 -5.49
CA GLU A 169 0.20 -2.29 -4.74
C GLU A 169 -0.09 -2.29 -3.24
N PHE A 170 -0.41 -1.13 -2.67
CA PHE A 170 -0.72 -1.02 -1.24
C PHE A 170 -1.86 -1.96 -0.83
N VAL A 171 -2.96 -1.95 -1.58
CA VAL A 171 -4.10 -2.83 -1.30
C VAL A 171 -3.74 -4.31 -1.51
N ALA A 172 -2.91 -4.63 -2.51
CA ALA A 172 -2.45 -6.00 -2.75
C ALA A 172 -1.58 -6.51 -1.58
N TYR A 173 -0.65 -5.69 -1.07
CA TYR A 173 0.14 -6.05 0.13
C TYR A 173 -0.73 -6.21 1.38
N ILE A 174 -1.72 -5.35 1.59
CA ILE A 174 -2.70 -5.49 2.68
C ILE A 174 -3.40 -6.85 2.59
N ASN A 175 -3.92 -7.22 1.42
CA ASN A 175 -4.65 -8.46 1.22
C ASN A 175 -3.76 -9.71 1.38
N GLY A 176 -2.52 -9.68 0.87
CA GLY A 176 -1.53 -10.73 1.12
C GLY A 176 -1.24 -10.89 2.62
N SER A 177 -1.05 -9.77 3.33
CA SER A 177 -0.77 -9.80 4.78
C SER A 177 -1.96 -10.28 5.61
N ILE A 178 -3.20 -10.04 5.18
CA ILE A 178 -4.41 -10.62 5.80
C ILE A 178 -4.34 -12.15 5.71
N VAL A 179 -3.97 -12.69 4.55
CA VAL A 179 -3.81 -14.14 4.37
C VAL A 179 -2.70 -14.68 5.26
N ALA A 180 -1.56 -14.00 5.37
CA ALA A 180 -0.48 -14.43 6.26
C ALA A 180 -0.92 -14.50 7.73
N LEU A 181 -1.69 -13.53 8.22
CA LEU A 181 -2.23 -13.53 9.58
C LEU A 181 -3.29 -14.63 9.78
N ASP A 182 -4.14 -14.85 8.80
CA ASP A 182 -5.18 -15.89 8.86
C ASP A 182 -4.54 -17.30 8.84
N ASP A 183 -3.53 -17.51 7.97
CA ASP A 183 -2.75 -18.75 7.92
C ASP A 183 -2.06 -19.03 9.25
N HIS A 184 -1.42 -18.01 9.86
CA HIS A 184 -0.83 -18.14 11.20
C HIS A 184 -1.87 -18.58 12.25
N LYS A 185 -3.01 -17.89 12.28
CA LYS A 185 -4.11 -18.21 13.20
C LYS A 185 -4.62 -19.65 13.05
N ASN A 186 -4.62 -20.14 11.81
CA ASN A 186 -5.08 -21.51 11.47
C ASN A 186 -3.95 -22.56 11.56
N GLY A 187 -2.78 -22.20 12.08
CA GLY A 187 -1.61 -23.09 12.22
C GLY A 187 -0.99 -23.49 10.89
N GLN A 188 -1.24 -22.75 9.82
CA GLN A 188 -0.64 -22.97 8.51
C GLN A 188 0.72 -22.26 8.42
N ARG A 189 1.62 -22.83 7.62
CA ARG A 189 2.92 -22.20 7.36
C ARG A 189 2.76 -21.00 6.42
N VAL A 190 3.34 -19.87 6.81
CA VAL A 190 3.46 -18.70 5.94
C VAL A 190 4.78 -18.76 5.18
N ASP A 191 4.72 -18.65 3.86
CA ASP A 191 5.87 -18.83 2.96
C ASP A 191 6.67 -17.54 2.76
N SER A 192 6.26 -16.43 3.37
CA SER A 192 6.97 -15.14 3.30
C SER A 192 7.73 -14.87 4.61
N LEU A 193 8.94 -14.31 4.49
CA LEU A 193 9.73 -13.88 5.64
C LEU A 193 9.35 -12.48 6.11
N ASP A 194 8.71 -11.67 5.25
CA ASP A 194 8.47 -10.24 5.47
C ASP A 194 7.01 -9.79 5.24
N PRO A 195 6.00 -10.55 5.71
CA PRO A 195 4.59 -10.26 5.40
C PRO A 195 4.11 -8.90 5.91
N MET A 196 4.82 -8.28 6.87
CA MET A 196 4.44 -6.99 7.45
C MET A 196 5.20 -5.80 6.87
N VAL A 197 6.25 -6.02 6.06
CA VAL A 197 7.01 -4.93 5.42
C VAL A 197 6.17 -4.20 4.37
N GLY A 198 5.45 -4.94 3.52
CA GLY A 198 4.60 -4.34 2.49
C GLY A 198 3.60 -3.32 3.05
N PRO A 199 2.77 -3.68 4.05
CA PRO A 199 1.83 -2.75 4.67
C PRO A 199 2.43 -1.44 5.13
N ILE A 200 3.57 -1.42 5.80
CA ILE A 200 4.18 -0.17 6.28
C ILE A 200 4.92 0.59 5.17
N GLU A 201 5.67 -0.10 4.31
CA GLU A 201 6.42 0.54 3.22
C GLU A 201 5.47 1.22 2.22
N PHE A 202 4.40 0.53 1.82
CA PHE A 202 3.40 1.11 0.92
C PHE A 202 2.45 2.10 1.59
N ALA A 203 2.29 2.05 2.91
CA ALA A 203 1.63 3.14 3.63
C ALA A 203 2.39 4.46 3.44
N VAL A 204 3.73 4.45 3.59
CA VAL A 204 4.58 5.64 3.32
C VAL A 204 4.46 6.11 1.87
N TYR A 205 4.55 5.19 0.89
CA TYR A 205 4.44 5.55 -0.53
C TYR A 205 3.05 6.07 -0.90
N SER A 206 2.02 5.56 -0.24
CA SER A 206 0.64 6.03 -0.41
C SER A 206 0.42 7.42 0.19
N VAL A 207 1.05 7.73 1.33
CA VAL A 207 1.08 9.10 1.88
C VAL A 207 1.76 10.04 0.90
N ALA A 208 2.94 9.67 0.36
CA ALA A 208 3.64 10.46 -0.64
C ALA A 208 2.79 10.65 -1.92
N THR A 209 2.00 9.64 -2.31
CA THR A 209 1.03 9.74 -3.42
C THR A 209 -0.06 10.75 -3.10
N CYS A 210 -0.64 10.72 -1.89
CA CYS A 210 -1.64 11.70 -1.45
C CYS A 210 -1.07 13.13 -1.40
N MET A 211 0.18 13.31 -0.95
CA MET A 211 0.87 14.61 -1.00
C MET A 211 1.04 15.10 -2.43
N ALA A 212 1.47 14.23 -3.34
CA ALA A 212 1.59 14.55 -4.76
C ALA A 212 0.23 14.95 -5.37
N ILE A 213 -0.84 14.22 -5.04
CA ILE A 213 -2.20 14.55 -5.48
C ILE A 213 -2.63 15.92 -4.95
N LYS A 214 -2.43 16.20 -3.65
CA LYS A 214 -2.80 17.48 -3.03
C LYS A 214 -2.09 18.67 -3.70
N ASP A 215 -0.83 18.49 -4.11
CA ASP A 215 -0.01 19.53 -4.72
C ASP A 215 -0.25 19.70 -6.24
N LEU A 216 -0.35 18.58 -6.98
CA LEU A 216 -0.37 18.57 -8.44
C LEU A 216 -1.77 18.49 -9.06
N ASP A 217 -2.74 17.97 -8.33
CA ASP A 217 -4.14 17.86 -8.74
C ASP A 217 -5.06 18.12 -7.55
N PRO A 218 -5.09 19.38 -7.04
CA PRO A 218 -5.88 19.73 -5.84
C PRO A 218 -7.38 19.54 -6.02
N GLU A 219 -7.90 19.60 -7.26
CA GLU A 219 -9.30 19.29 -7.54
C GLU A 219 -9.59 17.81 -7.23
N TYR A 220 -8.69 16.91 -7.63
CA TYR A 220 -8.78 15.50 -7.31
C TYR A 220 -8.66 15.26 -5.79
N TRP A 221 -7.73 15.96 -5.11
CA TRP A 221 -7.59 15.86 -3.66
C TRP A 221 -8.87 16.24 -2.91
N ASN A 222 -9.65 17.20 -3.41
CA ASN A 222 -10.92 17.59 -2.83
C ASN A 222 -12.02 16.52 -2.95
N ASN A 223 -11.76 15.39 -3.64
CA ASN A 223 -12.67 14.26 -3.67
C ASN A 223 -12.69 13.56 -2.30
N GLN A 224 -13.79 13.75 -1.59
CA GLN A 224 -13.96 13.25 -0.23
C GLN A 224 -14.02 11.72 -0.15
N GLU A 225 -14.58 11.05 -1.17
CA GLU A 225 -14.62 9.58 -1.21
C GLU A 225 -13.21 8.98 -1.34
N PHE A 226 -12.31 9.64 -2.11
CA PHE A 226 -10.90 9.26 -2.19
C PHE A 226 -10.20 9.40 -0.84
N GLN A 227 -10.37 10.54 -0.17
CA GLN A 227 -9.76 10.75 1.15
C GLN A 227 -10.27 9.73 2.18
N ASP A 228 -11.57 9.44 2.18
CA ASP A 228 -12.18 8.47 3.10
C ASP A 228 -11.71 7.04 2.81
N PHE A 229 -11.60 6.65 1.54
CA PHE A 229 -11.03 5.38 1.12
C PHE A 229 -9.56 5.24 1.58
N MET A 230 -8.75 6.28 1.35
CA MET A 230 -7.34 6.27 1.76
C MET A 230 -7.19 6.16 3.28
N TYR A 231 -8.03 6.89 4.02
CA TYR A 231 -8.02 6.79 5.48
C TYR A 231 -8.34 5.38 5.97
N ASP A 232 -9.41 4.74 5.44
CA ASP A 232 -9.80 3.40 5.85
C ASP A 232 -8.74 2.36 5.46
N THR A 233 -8.10 2.55 4.30
CA THR A 233 -6.99 1.68 3.84
C THR A 233 -5.77 1.82 4.75
N MET A 234 -5.39 3.04 5.14
CA MET A 234 -4.29 3.31 6.08
C MET A 234 -4.58 2.71 7.47
N LYS A 235 -5.79 2.89 7.98
CA LYS A 235 -6.24 2.31 9.25
C LYS A 235 -6.16 0.79 9.25
N LYS A 236 -6.60 0.17 8.15
CA LYS A 236 -6.55 -1.29 7.97
C LYS A 236 -5.10 -1.78 7.93
N SER A 237 -4.24 -1.08 7.21
CA SER A 237 -2.81 -1.39 7.12
C SER A 237 -2.12 -1.31 8.47
N GLU A 238 -2.35 -0.26 9.25
CA GLU A 238 -1.81 -0.13 10.60
C GLU A 238 -2.29 -1.26 11.51
N SER A 239 -3.58 -1.60 11.45
CA SER A 239 -4.15 -2.69 12.26
C SER A 239 -3.50 -4.04 11.95
N ILE A 240 -3.26 -4.33 10.67
CA ILE A 240 -2.57 -5.54 10.20
C ILE A 240 -1.12 -5.54 10.67
N PHE A 241 -0.42 -4.42 10.50
CA PHE A 241 0.96 -4.28 10.96
C PHE A 241 1.08 -4.51 12.47
N LYS A 242 0.24 -3.88 13.28
CA LYS A 242 0.20 -4.07 14.74
C LYS A 242 -0.06 -5.53 15.12
N ALA A 243 -0.97 -6.21 14.43
CA ALA A 243 -1.28 -7.61 14.68
C ALA A 243 -0.13 -8.55 14.31
N GLY A 244 0.63 -8.24 13.27
CA GLY A 244 1.61 -9.14 12.68
C GLY A 244 3.08 -8.88 13.02
N ARG A 245 3.46 -7.65 13.43
CA ARG A 245 4.88 -7.27 13.57
C ARG A 245 5.67 -8.15 14.55
N ASN A 246 5.03 -8.60 15.63
CA ASN A 246 5.67 -9.47 16.63
C ASN A 246 5.58 -10.96 16.25
N ILE A 247 4.64 -11.34 15.39
CA ILE A 247 4.51 -12.71 14.86
C ILE A 247 5.59 -12.94 13.78
N TYR A 248 5.82 -11.92 12.94
CA TYR A 248 6.77 -11.94 11.84
C TYR A 248 7.80 -10.81 12.02
N PRO A 249 8.72 -10.94 12.99
CA PRO A 249 9.72 -9.91 13.24
C PRO A 249 10.70 -9.86 12.05
N TYR A 250 10.80 -8.71 11.40
CA TYR A 250 11.72 -8.48 10.30
C TYR A 250 12.39 -7.11 10.46
N LYS A 251 13.72 -7.06 10.32
CA LYS A 251 14.50 -5.85 10.58
C LYS A 251 13.99 -4.64 9.79
N ASN A 252 13.68 -4.83 8.52
CA ASN A 252 13.29 -3.71 7.65
C ASN A 252 11.99 -3.03 8.09
N GLN A 253 11.02 -3.77 8.61
CA GLN A 253 9.76 -3.16 9.07
C GLN A 253 9.97 -2.24 10.27
N GLU A 254 10.87 -2.61 11.20
CA GLU A 254 11.21 -1.78 12.36
C GLU A 254 12.07 -0.57 11.95
N GLU A 255 12.94 -0.74 10.96
CA GLU A 255 13.73 0.34 10.40
C GLU A 255 12.85 1.36 9.67
N ILE A 256 11.88 0.92 8.86
CA ILE A 256 10.89 1.81 8.23
C ILE A 256 10.11 2.57 9.30
N LEU A 257 9.60 1.88 10.33
CA LEU A 257 8.83 2.50 11.41
C LEU A 257 9.67 3.54 12.17
N THR A 258 10.91 3.20 12.49
CA THR A 258 11.85 4.10 13.18
C THR A 258 12.14 5.33 12.32
N ASN A 259 12.50 5.15 11.05
CA ASN A 259 12.80 6.26 10.15
C ASN A 259 11.56 7.14 9.91
N LEU A 260 10.38 6.54 9.76
CA LEU A 260 9.12 7.29 9.65
C LEU A 260 8.91 8.20 10.87
N LYS A 261 9.20 7.71 12.07
CA LYS A 261 8.99 8.44 13.33
C LYS A 261 10.05 9.48 13.61
N THR A 262 11.32 9.23 13.24
CA THR A 262 12.46 9.97 13.78
C THR A 262 13.31 10.70 12.73
N SER A 263 13.34 10.25 11.47
CA SER A 263 14.22 10.86 10.46
C SER A 263 13.81 12.32 10.17
N PRO A 264 14.77 13.25 10.15
CA PRO A 264 14.47 14.67 9.90
C PRO A 264 13.81 14.91 8.53
N ASP A 265 14.26 14.21 7.47
CA ASP A 265 13.72 14.35 6.11
C ASP A 265 12.30 13.78 5.94
N ALA A 266 11.80 12.98 6.92
CA ALA A 266 10.44 12.47 6.94
C ALA A 266 9.41 13.40 7.61
N GLU A 267 9.79 14.62 8.00
CA GLU A 267 8.91 15.56 8.71
C GLU A 267 7.64 15.89 7.93
N ASN A 268 7.75 16.13 6.62
CA ASN A 268 6.57 16.43 5.78
C ASN A 268 5.59 15.25 5.68
N ILE A 269 6.10 14.01 5.62
CA ILE A 269 5.28 12.79 5.67
C ILE A 269 4.53 12.73 7.01
N ARG A 270 5.23 12.94 8.14
CA ARG A 270 4.62 12.93 9.48
C ARG A 270 3.56 14.03 9.63
N ALA A 271 3.85 15.24 9.16
CA ALA A 271 2.90 16.35 9.21
C ALA A 271 1.62 16.02 8.43
N PHE A 272 1.76 15.49 7.21
CA PHE A 272 0.63 15.08 6.39
C PHE A 272 -0.18 13.94 7.04
N MET A 273 0.50 12.95 7.65
CA MET A 273 -0.18 11.87 8.37
C MET A 273 -0.96 12.39 9.58
N LYS A 274 -0.40 13.32 10.35
CA LYS A 274 -1.09 13.96 11.48
C LYS A 274 -2.32 14.75 11.03
N GLU A 275 -2.22 15.44 9.91
CA GLU A 275 -3.33 16.27 9.38
C GLU A 275 -4.48 15.41 8.82
N HIS A 276 -4.17 14.30 8.13
CA HIS A 276 -5.14 13.59 7.31
C HIS A 276 -5.45 12.15 7.76
N PHE A 277 -4.57 11.52 8.55
CA PHE A 277 -4.62 10.08 8.86
C PHE A 277 -4.51 9.76 10.37
N ASP A 278 -4.94 10.66 11.27
CA ASP A 278 -4.97 10.44 12.71
C ASP A 278 -3.64 9.89 13.29
N SER A 279 -2.51 10.25 12.70
CA SER A 279 -1.18 9.80 13.11
C SER A 279 -0.96 8.27 13.04
N PHE A 280 -1.66 7.55 12.16
CA PHE A 280 -1.45 6.11 11.97
C PHE A 280 0.04 5.78 11.82
N PHE A 281 0.49 4.66 12.38
CA PHE A 281 1.88 4.24 12.53
C PHE A 281 2.75 5.13 13.44
N LEU A 282 2.48 6.44 13.57
CA LEU A 282 3.29 7.33 14.42
C LEU A 282 3.06 7.07 15.91
N SER A 283 1.91 6.52 16.28
CA SER A 283 1.51 6.17 17.64
C SER A 283 1.87 4.73 18.05
N ILE A 284 2.53 3.96 17.17
CA ILE A 284 2.99 2.59 17.49
C ILE A 284 4.26 2.70 18.33
N ASP A 285 4.31 2.01 19.46
CA ASP A 285 5.48 1.90 20.34
C ASP A 285 6.55 0.95 19.79
#